data_af74380ce85dc2b114f61f67b24e1f6c
#
_entry.id   af74380ce85dc2b114f61f67b24e1f6c
#
_cell.length_a   1.000
_cell.length_b   1.000
_cell.length_c   1.000
_cell.angle_alpha   90.00
_cell.angle_beta   90.00
_cell.angle_gamma   90.00
#
_symmetry.space_group_name_H-M   'P 1'
#
loop_
_entity.id
_entity.type
_entity.pdbx_description
1 polymer ?
#
loop_
_entity_poly.entity_id
_entity_poly.type
_entity_poly.pdbx_seq_one_letter_code
_entity_poly.pdbx_strand_id
1 'polypeptide(L)'
;STALVQLREAKQLNRVGVILSSYLTNEDLYAAKRIFGELGATQVVFQRPPSGSHDDFLIQADKSPNAKGAQALGIAEGAEELLEEAAKGELRVLLVFTQDLVPLFTEELVQAAAKALELFVFVGTNANPTAALAHLVLPSAVYAEKDGTFTNFQGRVQRIHAALDPWGESRPDWAILGDLAEALGLSTRCVYAPSIFAELAKTERPFQGMSYQTIGDQGALLKQ
;
A
#
# COMPACT_ATOMS: atom_id res chain seq x y z
N SER A 1 4.78 10.21 -14.13
CA SER A 1 5.67 11.10 -13.35
C SER A 1 5.38 12.59 -13.61
N THR A 2 5.07 13.00 -14.84
CA THR A 2 4.85 14.42 -15.19
C THR A 2 3.77 15.09 -14.32
N ALA A 3 2.60 14.44 -14.13
CA ALA A 3 1.51 15.00 -13.30
C ALA A 3 1.96 15.22 -11.84
N LEU A 4 2.65 14.27 -11.23
CA LEU A 4 3.16 14.40 -9.86
C LEU A 4 4.22 15.51 -9.74
N VAL A 5 5.10 15.62 -10.74
CA VAL A 5 6.10 16.72 -10.78
C VAL A 5 5.40 18.08 -10.87
N GLN A 6 4.43 18.22 -11.76
CA GLN A 6 3.66 19.46 -11.91
C GLN A 6 2.90 19.82 -10.62
N LEU A 7 2.27 18.86 -9.94
CA LEU A 7 1.58 19.11 -8.68
C LEU A 7 2.55 19.52 -7.57
N ARG A 8 3.76 18.93 -7.52
CA ARG A 8 4.80 19.30 -6.58
C ARG A 8 5.26 20.75 -6.83
N GLU A 9 5.54 21.10 -8.07
CA GLU A 9 5.96 22.47 -8.45
C GLU A 9 4.86 23.50 -8.16
N ALA A 10 3.60 23.12 -8.39
CA ALA A 10 2.44 23.97 -8.09
C ALA A 10 2.06 23.99 -6.59
N LYS A 11 2.74 23.24 -5.73
CA LYS A 11 2.41 23.07 -4.29
C LYS A 11 1.00 22.55 -4.06
N GLN A 12 0.51 21.64 -4.90
CA GLN A 12 -0.85 21.05 -4.88
C GLN A 12 -0.83 19.55 -4.55
N LEU A 13 0.12 19.10 -3.73
CA LEU A 13 0.25 17.67 -3.39
C LEU A 13 -0.86 17.15 -2.47
N ASN A 14 -1.63 18.05 -1.84
CA ASN A 14 -2.90 17.71 -1.19
C ASN A 14 -3.98 17.21 -2.18
N ARG A 15 -3.75 17.31 -3.48
CA ARG A 15 -4.61 16.77 -4.55
C ARG A 15 -4.13 15.40 -5.06
N VAL A 16 -3.23 14.76 -4.33
CA VAL A 16 -2.75 13.39 -4.60
C VAL A 16 -3.30 12.46 -3.54
N GLY A 17 -4.11 11.49 -3.93
CA GLY A 17 -4.62 10.43 -3.08
C GLY A 17 -3.89 9.11 -3.32
N VAL A 18 -3.72 8.33 -2.27
CA VAL A 18 -3.11 7.00 -2.33
C VAL A 18 -3.94 6.02 -1.50
N ILE A 19 -4.44 4.98 -2.13
CA ILE A 19 -5.14 3.87 -1.48
C ILE A 19 -4.24 2.64 -1.50
N LEU A 20 -3.86 2.18 -0.32
CA LEU A 20 -3.06 0.98 -0.10
C LEU A 20 -3.95 -0.18 0.29
N SER A 21 -3.60 -1.39 -0.10
CA SER A 21 -4.30 -2.59 0.33
C SER A 21 -3.68 -3.16 1.60
N SER A 22 -4.52 -3.75 2.45
CA SER A 22 -4.05 -4.58 3.57
C SER A 22 -3.39 -5.90 3.14
N TYR A 23 -3.32 -6.18 1.84
CA TYR A 23 -2.55 -7.28 1.26
C TYR A 23 -1.08 -6.91 0.94
N LEU A 24 -0.70 -5.66 1.14
CA LEU A 24 0.69 -5.20 1.03
C LEU A 24 1.50 -5.65 2.24
N THR A 25 2.80 -5.89 2.05
CA THR A 25 3.72 -6.18 3.16
C THR A 25 3.96 -4.94 4.02
N ASN A 26 4.51 -5.11 5.23
CA ASN A 26 4.91 -3.97 6.06
C ASN A 26 5.93 -3.07 5.35
N GLU A 27 6.81 -3.68 4.55
CA GLU A 27 7.82 -2.98 3.75
C GLU A 27 7.19 -2.13 2.65
N ASP A 28 6.18 -2.67 1.94
CA ASP A 28 5.44 -1.94 0.91
C ASP A 28 4.69 -0.74 1.53
N LEU A 29 3.98 -0.98 2.64
CA LEU A 29 3.24 0.06 3.37
C LEU A 29 4.17 1.16 3.90
N TYR A 30 5.31 0.77 4.48
CA TYR A 30 6.29 1.72 4.98
C TYR A 30 6.95 2.52 3.86
N ALA A 31 7.33 1.86 2.74
CA ALA A 31 7.87 2.53 1.57
C ALA A 31 6.90 3.58 1.02
N ALA A 32 5.62 3.22 0.89
CA ALA A 32 4.58 4.15 0.46
C ALA A 32 4.45 5.34 1.43
N LYS A 33 4.33 5.08 2.75
CA LYS A 33 4.27 6.12 3.78
C LYS A 33 5.44 7.11 3.67
N ARG A 34 6.67 6.58 3.51
CA ARG A 34 7.88 7.40 3.43
C ARG A 34 7.95 8.23 2.16
N ILE A 35 7.71 7.60 1.01
CA ILE A 35 7.82 8.24 -0.30
C ILE A 35 6.76 9.31 -0.48
N PHE A 36 5.49 9.00 -0.19
CA PHE A 36 4.42 9.98 -0.31
C PHE A 36 4.50 11.06 0.77
N GLY A 37 4.97 10.73 1.99
CA GLY A 37 5.28 11.71 3.01
C GLY A 37 6.40 12.68 2.61
N GLU A 38 7.51 12.19 2.04
CA GLU A 38 8.60 13.04 1.50
C GLU A 38 8.13 13.88 0.31
N LEU A 39 7.26 13.31 -0.54
CA LEU A 39 6.65 14.05 -1.63
C LEU A 39 5.75 15.19 -1.11
N GLY A 40 5.19 15.06 0.10
CA GLY A 40 4.24 16.01 0.69
C GLY A 40 2.77 15.69 0.39
N ALA A 41 2.47 14.48 -0.12
CA ALA A 41 1.11 14.00 -0.23
C ALA A 41 0.59 13.58 1.15
N THR A 42 -0.55 14.13 1.56
CA THR A 42 -1.11 13.94 2.92
C THR A 42 -2.22 12.90 2.97
N GLN A 43 -2.80 12.55 1.84
CA GLN A 43 -3.94 11.65 1.72
C GLN A 43 -3.48 10.23 1.35
N VAL A 44 -2.82 9.56 2.30
CA VAL A 44 -2.41 8.15 2.20
C VAL A 44 -3.23 7.33 3.17
N VAL A 45 -4.10 6.49 2.63
CA VAL A 45 -5.01 5.63 3.41
C VAL A 45 -4.83 4.16 3.03
N PHE A 46 -5.32 3.26 3.87
CA PHE A 46 -5.42 1.86 3.48
C PHE A 46 -6.87 1.38 3.45
N GLN A 47 -7.10 0.31 2.70
CA GLN A 47 -8.37 -0.40 2.62
C GLN A 47 -8.16 -1.87 2.96
N ARG A 48 -9.05 -2.42 3.75
CA ARG A 48 -9.14 -3.86 4.03
C ARG A 48 -10.42 -4.45 3.46
N PRO A 49 -10.46 -5.78 3.25
CA PRO A 49 -11.71 -6.45 2.90
C PRO A 49 -12.74 -6.28 4.03
N PRO A 50 -14.05 -6.37 3.72
CA PRO A 50 -15.09 -6.36 4.73
C PRO A 50 -14.87 -7.42 5.80
N SER A 51 -15.26 -7.14 7.03
CA SER A 51 -15.26 -8.13 8.12
C SER A 51 -16.17 -9.31 7.75
N GLY A 52 -15.67 -10.50 8.02
CA GLY A 52 -16.42 -11.74 7.77
C GLY A 52 -17.01 -12.36 9.05
N SER A 53 -17.55 -13.57 8.90
CA SER A 53 -17.97 -14.38 10.04
C SER A 53 -16.80 -14.67 10.98
N HIS A 54 -17.10 -14.83 12.27
CA HIS A 54 -16.15 -15.25 13.30
C HIS A 54 -16.78 -16.31 14.20
N ASP A 55 -15.93 -17.03 14.90
CA ASP A 55 -16.33 -17.93 15.99
C ASP A 55 -15.41 -17.71 17.20
N ASP A 56 -15.66 -18.41 18.28
CA ASP A 56 -14.89 -18.28 19.52
C ASP A 56 -13.61 -19.15 19.50
N PHE A 57 -13.33 -19.87 18.40
CA PHE A 57 -12.25 -20.85 18.36
C PHE A 57 -11.18 -20.54 17.31
N LEU A 58 -11.55 -20.42 16.04
CA LEU A 58 -10.58 -20.38 14.94
C LEU A 58 -10.82 -19.24 13.95
N ILE A 59 -12.06 -18.92 13.67
CA ILE A 59 -12.42 -17.99 12.60
C ILE A 59 -12.42 -16.56 13.14
N GLN A 60 -11.56 -15.71 12.60
CA GLN A 60 -11.52 -14.29 12.94
C GLN A 60 -12.38 -13.44 11.99
N ALA A 61 -12.99 -12.37 12.51
CA ALA A 61 -13.75 -11.41 11.71
C ALA A 61 -12.85 -10.64 10.74
N ASP A 62 -11.65 -10.28 11.16
CA ASP A 62 -10.65 -9.64 10.30
C ASP A 62 -10.10 -10.67 9.29
N LYS A 63 -10.34 -10.42 8.01
CA LYS A 63 -9.91 -11.28 6.89
C LYS A 63 -8.67 -10.74 6.19
N SER A 64 -8.07 -9.66 6.70
CA SER A 64 -6.91 -9.04 6.09
C SER A 64 -5.60 -9.64 6.61
N PRO A 65 -4.60 -9.83 5.77
CA PRO A 65 -3.31 -10.34 6.22
C PRO A 65 -2.48 -9.30 6.98
N ASN A 66 -2.69 -7.99 6.75
CA ASN A 66 -1.81 -6.93 7.26
C ASN A 66 -2.51 -5.62 7.67
N ALA A 67 -3.79 -5.62 8.02
CA ALA A 67 -4.43 -4.40 8.52
C ALA A 67 -3.77 -3.90 9.82
N LYS A 68 -3.33 -4.83 10.69
CA LYS A 68 -2.58 -4.47 11.90
C LYS A 68 -1.24 -3.82 11.61
N GLY A 69 -0.55 -4.21 10.53
CA GLY A 69 0.68 -3.57 10.08
C GLY A 69 0.41 -2.13 9.61
N ALA A 70 -0.61 -1.90 8.78
CA ALA A 70 -1.01 -0.57 8.36
C ALA A 70 -1.35 0.34 9.55
N GLN A 71 -2.14 -0.16 10.51
CA GLN A 71 -2.49 0.56 11.74
C GLN A 71 -1.24 0.87 12.59
N ALA A 72 -0.32 -0.08 12.73
CA ALA A 72 0.93 0.11 13.48
C ALA A 72 1.85 1.15 12.85
N LEU A 73 1.76 1.32 11.53
CA LEU A 73 2.44 2.38 10.79
C LEU A 73 1.70 3.74 10.83
N GLY A 74 0.55 3.81 11.49
CA GLY A 74 -0.26 5.03 11.58
C GLY A 74 -0.95 5.41 10.27
N ILE A 75 -1.15 4.48 9.36
CA ILE A 75 -1.91 4.69 8.14
C ILE A 75 -3.39 4.47 8.48
N ALA A 76 -4.24 5.47 8.21
CA ALA A 76 -5.67 5.40 8.49
C ALA A 76 -6.44 4.62 7.42
N GLU A 77 -7.61 4.10 7.76
CA GLU A 77 -8.63 3.69 6.79
C GLU A 77 -9.36 4.92 6.28
N GLY A 78 -9.84 4.92 5.02
CA GLY A 78 -10.52 6.10 4.47
C GLY A 78 -10.61 6.09 2.94
N ALA A 79 -10.66 4.93 2.31
CA ALA A 79 -10.72 4.83 0.85
C ALA A 79 -12.03 5.38 0.27
N GLU A 80 -13.16 5.27 0.98
CA GLU A 80 -14.45 5.76 0.53
C GLU A 80 -14.45 7.30 0.44
N GLU A 81 -14.02 7.96 1.50
CA GLU A 81 -13.91 9.42 1.56
C GLU A 81 -12.99 9.94 0.45
N LEU A 82 -11.88 9.24 0.22
CA LEU A 82 -10.92 9.61 -0.82
C LEU A 82 -11.51 9.46 -2.24
N LEU A 83 -12.33 8.43 -2.46
CA LEU A 83 -13.06 8.28 -3.73
C LEU A 83 -14.12 9.36 -3.93
N GLU A 84 -14.83 9.75 -2.85
CA GLU A 84 -15.78 10.86 -2.91
C GLU A 84 -15.10 12.18 -3.24
N GLU A 85 -13.95 12.49 -2.63
CA GLU A 85 -13.14 13.67 -2.96
C GLU A 85 -12.68 13.65 -4.42
N ALA A 86 -12.25 12.48 -4.90
CA ALA A 86 -11.88 12.30 -6.30
C ALA A 86 -13.08 12.55 -7.24
N ALA A 87 -14.26 12.00 -6.93
CA ALA A 87 -15.48 12.19 -7.73
C ALA A 87 -15.94 13.65 -7.77
N LYS A 88 -15.67 14.43 -6.71
CA LYS A 88 -15.94 15.88 -6.65
C LYS A 88 -14.89 16.73 -7.38
N GLY A 89 -13.81 16.11 -7.91
CA GLY A 89 -12.71 16.80 -8.59
C GLY A 89 -11.73 17.50 -7.62
N GLU A 90 -11.76 17.16 -6.35
CA GLU A 90 -10.83 17.68 -5.35
C GLU A 90 -9.44 17.05 -5.48
N LEU A 91 -9.39 15.78 -5.91
CA LEU A 91 -8.16 15.11 -6.31
C LEU A 91 -7.88 15.24 -7.80
N ARG A 92 -6.61 15.25 -8.18
CA ARG A 92 -6.13 15.20 -9.56
C ARG A 92 -5.45 13.89 -9.90
N VAL A 93 -4.78 13.30 -8.92
CA VAL A 93 -4.05 12.03 -9.07
C VAL A 93 -4.51 11.06 -7.98
N LEU A 94 -4.79 9.83 -8.38
CA LEU A 94 -5.06 8.71 -7.47
C LEU A 94 -4.16 7.54 -7.83
N LEU A 95 -3.47 6.99 -6.82
CA LEU A 95 -2.73 5.75 -6.93
C LEU A 95 -3.42 4.69 -6.07
N VAL A 96 -3.71 3.53 -6.64
CA VAL A 96 -4.35 2.41 -5.93
C VAL A 96 -3.43 1.19 -6.02
N PHE A 97 -3.06 0.66 -4.85
CA PHE A 97 -2.18 -0.50 -4.75
C PHE A 97 -2.95 -1.75 -4.35
N THR A 98 -3.00 -2.73 -5.25
CA THR A 98 -3.46 -4.11 -5.04
C THR A 98 -4.92 -4.25 -4.56
N GLN A 99 -5.71 -3.17 -4.56
CA GLN A 99 -7.08 -3.17 -4.07
C GLN A 99 -8.08 -3.04 -5.22
N ASP A 100 -8.93 -4.06 -5.42
CA ASP A 100 -10.10 -3.90 -6.29
C ASP A 100 -11.17 -3.11 -5.53
N LEU A 101 -11.49 -1.91 -5.99
CA LEU A 101 -12.42 -0.99 -5.34
C LEU A 101 -13.87 -1.24 -5.76
N VAL A 102 -14.10 -1.72 -6.99
CA VAL A 102 -15.45 -1.91 -7.54
C VAL A 102 -16.32 -2.86 -6.69
N PRO A 103 -15.81 -4.03 -6.20
CA PRO A 103 -16.61 -4.89 -5.34
C PRO A 103 -16.78 -4.37 -3.89
N LEU A 104 -16.05 -3.33 -3.49
CA LEU A 104 -16.11 -2.77 -2.14
C LEU A 104 -17.01 -1.55 -2.03
N PHE A 105 -17.09 -0.79 -3.11
CA PHE A 105 -17.86 0.45 -3.22
C PHE A 105 -18.85 0.35 -4.38
N THR A 106 -19.71 1.35 -4.55
CA THR A 106 -20.60 1.36 -5.70
C THR A 106 -19.81 1.61 -6.98
N GLU A 107 -20.18 0.92 -8.06
CA GLU A 107 -19.54 1.08 -9.37
C GLU A 107 -19.61 2.54 -9.84
N GLU A 108 -20.73 3.19 -9.58
CA GLU A 108 -20.97 4.59 -9.93
C GLU A 108 -19.96 5.53 -9.27
N LEU A 109 -19.64 5.32 -7.98
CA LEU A 109 -18.66 6.12 -7.26
C LEU A 109 -17.25 5.93 -7.83
N VAL A 110 -16.83 4.69 -8.06
CA VAL A 110 -15.50 4.40 -8.60
C VAL A 110 -15.35 4.96 -10.02
N GLN A 111 -16.38 4.81 -10.87
CA GLN A 111 -16.39 5.39 -12.21
C GLN A 111 -16.40 6.93 -12.20
N ALA A 112 -17.16 7.55 -11.30
CA ALA A 112 -17.19 9.02 -11.18
C ALA A 112 -15.81 9.54 -10.74
N ALA A 113 -15.18 8.91 -9.77
CA ALA A 113 -13.82 9.23 -9.35
C ALA A 113 -12.82 9.08 -10.50
N ALA A 114 -12.83 7.95 -11.21
CA ALA A 114 -11.92 7.71 -12.33
C ALA A 114 -12.06 8.75 -13.45
N LYS A 115 -13.29 9.18 -13.76
CA LYS A 115 -13.55 10.20 -14.79
C LYS A 115 -13.08 11.61 -14.41
N ALA A 116 -13.08 11.95 -13.13
CA ALA A 116 -12.69 13.27 -12.64
C ALA A 116 -11.16 13.42 -12.49
N LEU A 117 -10.43 12.32 -12.40
CA LEU A 117 -8.99 12.30 -12.23
C LEU A 117 -8.23 12.59 -13.54
N GLU A 118 -7.15 13.37 -13.43
CA GLU A 118 -6.20 13.57 -14.52
C GLU A 118 -5.28 12.36 -14.71
N LEU A 119 -4.97 11.68 -13.60
CA LEU A 119 -4.16 10.47 -13.60
C LEU A 119 -4.68 9.49 -12.55
N PHE A 120 -5.13 8.34 -13.01
CA PHE A 120 -5.45 7.19 -12.17
C PHE A 120 -4.45 6.07 -12.45
N VAL A 121 -3.66 5.69 -11.44
CA VAL A 121 -2.67 4.62 -11.52
C VAL A 121 -3.15 3.44 -10.68
N PHE A 122 -3.18 2.27 -11.29
CA PHE A 122 -3.42 1.02 -10.59
C PHE A 122 -2.12 0.19 -10.57
N VAL A 123 -1.70 -0.23 -9.39
CA VAL A 123 -0.58 -1.15 -9.18
C VAL A 123 -1.16 -2.45 -8.63
N GLY A 124 -1.03 -3.55 -9.34
CA GLY A 124 -1.68 -4.78 -8.88
C GLY A 124 -1.25 -6.06 -9.58
N THR A 125 -1.68 -7.17 -9.02
CA THR A 125 -1.25 -8.53 -9.41
C THR A 125 -2.15 -9.15 -10.47
N ASN A 126 -3.39 -8.67 -10.62
CA ASN A 126 -4.39 -9.23 -11.51
C ASN A 126 -5.16 -8.14 -12.24
N ALA A 127 -5.61 -8.44 -13.45
CA ALA A 127 -6.64 -7.64 -14.11
C ALA A 127 -7.95 -7.74 -13.31
N ASN A 128 -8.57 -6.60 -13.04
CA ASN A 128 -9.82 -6.48 -12.30
C ASN A 128 -10.60 -5.23 -12.76
N PRO A 129 -11.87 -5.07 -12.35
CA PRO A 129 -12.69 -3.92 -12.74
C PRO A 129 -12.06 -2.56 -12.43
N THR A 130 -11.37 -2.40 -11.30
CA THR A 130 -10.67 -1.15 -10.94
C THR A 130 -9.50 -0.87 -11.88
N ALA A 131 -8.70 -1.90 -12.21
CA ALA A 131 -7.60 -1.78 -13.18
C ALA A 131 -8.09 -1.35 -14.57
N ALA A 132 -9.29 -1.81 -14.97
CA ALA A 132 -9.89 -1.43 -16.25
C ALA A 132 -10.28 0.05 -16.34
N LEU A 133 -10.45 0.75 -15.24
CA LEU A 133 -10.74 2.18 -15.16
C LEU A 133 -9.46 3.04 -15.09
N ALA A 134 -8.29 2.44 -14.83
CA ALA A 134 -7.05 3.17 -14.65
C ALA A 134 -6.46 3.67 -15.98
N HIS A 135 -5.85 4.85 -15.94
CA HIS A 135 -5.09 5.39 -17.06
C HIS A 135 -3.74 4.69 -17.25
N LEU A 136 -3.19 4.16 -16.18
CA LEU A 136 -1.92 3.41 -16.17
C LEU A 136 -2.03 2.23 -15.22
N VAL A 137 -1.63 1.06 -15.67
CA VAL A 137 -1.53 -0.16 -14.85
C VAL A 137 -0.07 -0.59 -14.76
N LEU A 138 0.42 -0.81 -13.55
CA LEU A 138 1.75 -1.33 -13.26
C LEU A 138 1.63 -2.73 -12.65
N PRO A 139 2.28 -3.75 -13.21
CA PRO A 139 2.20 -5.11 -12.69
C PRO A 139 2.99 -5.25 -11.38
N SER A 140 2.33 -5.74 -10.32
CA SER A 140 2.91 -6.01 -9.02
C SER A 140 3.12 -7.51 -8.81
N ALA A 141 4.17 -7.87 -8.07
CA ALA A 141 4.46 -9.22 -7.65
C ALA A 141 3.52 -9.69 -6.54
N VAL A 142 3.06 -10.94 -6.60
CA VAL A 142 2.28 -11.54 -5.53
C VAL A 142 3.15 -11.88 -4.31
N TYR A 143 2.52 -12.21 -3.18
CA TYR A 143 3.25 -12.51 -1.93
C TYR A 143 4.24 -13.69 -2.06
N ALA A 144 4.01 -14.62 -2.98
CA ALA A 144 4.90 -15.76 -3.24
C ALA A 144 6.12 -15.39 -4.10
N GLU A 145 6.14 -14.21 -4.69
CA GLU A 145 7.17 -13.70 -5.61
C GLU A 145 8.04 -12.61 -4.98
N LYS A 146 7.85 -12.30 -3.69
CA LYS A 146 8.60 -11.26 -2.99
C LYS A 146 8.91 -11.61 -1.54
N ASP A 147 9.99 -11.07 -1.02
CA ASP A 147 10.29 -11.06 0.41
C ASP A 147 9.54 -9.94 1.10
N GLY A 148 9.18 -10.16 2.38
CA GLY A 148 8.55 -9.15 3.20
C GLY A 148 8.05 -9.68 4.52
N THR A 149 7.25 -8.86 5.21
CA THR A 149 6.60 -9.23 6.46
C THR A 149 5.13 -8.86 6.46
N PHE A 150 4.31 -9.67 7.16
CA PHE A 150 2.92 -9.37 7.47
C PHE A 150 2.72 -9.29 8.98
N THR A 151 1.81 -8.46 9.42
CA THR A 151 1.39 -8.36 10.82
C THR A 151 -0.03 -8.87 10.96
N ASN A 152 -0.20 -10.06 11.55
CA ASN A 152 -1.50 -10.71 11.70
C ASN A 152 -2.43 -9.98 12.69
N PHE A 153 -3.67 -10.45 12.83
CA PHE A 153 -4.70 -9.87 13.72
C PHE A 153 -4.28 -9.79 15.20
N GLN A 154 -3.35 -10.64 15.64
CA GLN A 154 -2.79 -10.64 17.00
C GLN A 154 -1.62 -9.64 17.18
N GLY A 155 -1.23 -8.93 16.11
CA GLY A 155 -0.05 -8.07 16.12
C GLY A 155 1.28 -8.83 16.00
N ARG A 156 1.25 -10.07 15.49
CA ARG A 156 2.47 -10.85 15.26
C ARG A 156 3.01 -10.56 13.87
N VAL A 157 4.22 -10.05 13.82
CA VAL A 157 5.00 -9.81 12.59
C VAL A 157 5.66 -11.11 12.17
N GLN A 158 5.37 -11.57 10.96
CA GLN A 158 5.87 -12.84 10.40
C GLN A 158 6.48 -12.61 9.03
N ARG A 159 7.58 -13.32 8.74
CA ARG A 159 8.25 -13.22 7.44
C ARG A 159 7.58 -14.08 6.39
N ILE A 160 7.62 -13.58 5.16
CA ILE A 160 7.45 -14.37 3.95
C ILE A 160 8.73 -14.36 3.13
N HIS A 161 8.93 -15.43 2.37
CA HIS A 161 10.05 -15.58 1.46
C HIS A 161 9.53 -15.77 0.05
N ALA A 162 10.20 -15.15 -0.92
CA ALA A 162 9.94 -15.43 -2.32
C ALA A 162 10.17 -16.93 -2.59
N ALA A 163 9.14 -17.60 -3.07
CA ALA A 163 9.17 -19.01 -3.50
C ALA A 163 9.26 -19.14 -5.02
N LEU A 164 8.93 -18.09 -5.74
CA LEU A 164 8.91 -18.01 -7.20
C LEU A 164 9.57 -16.70 -7.64
N ASP A 165 10.09 -16.68 -8.85
CA ASP A 165 10.47 -15.43 -9.49
C ASP A 165 9.22 -14.66 -9.94
N PRO A 166 9.24 -13.32 -9.93
CA PRO A 166 8.13 -12.52 -10.42
C PRO A 166 7.76 -12.85 -11.87
N TRP A 167 6.45 -12.97 -12.12
CA TRP A 167 5.96 -13.32 -13.45
C TRP A 167 6.04 -12.15 -14.43
N GLY A 168 6.65 -12.37 -15.59
CA GLY A 168 6.73 -11.38 -16.66
C GLY A 168 7.48 -10.12 -16.22
N GLU A 169 6.80 -8.97 -16.26
CA GLU A 169 7.36 -7.68 -15.84
C GLU A 169 6.89 -7.26 -14.45
N SER A 170 6.24 -8.16 -13.69
CA SER A 170 5.80 -7.85 -12.34
C SER A 170 6.98 -7.62 -11.41
N ARG A 171 6.80 -6.71 -10.45
CA ARG A 171 7.84 -6.32 -9.50
C ARG A 171 7.26 -6.12 -8.10
N PRO A 172 8.02 -6.35 -7.03
CA PRO A 172 7.57 -5.99 -5.69
C PRO A 172 7.12 -4.53 -5.60
N ASP A 173 6.05 -4.26 -4.87
CA ASP A 173 5.48 -2.90 -4.76
C ASP A 173 6.50 -1.90 -4.23
N TRP A 174 7.33 -2.29 -3.24
CA TRP A 174 8.42 -1.44 -2.75
C TRP A 174 9.46 -1.09 -3.82
N ALA A 175 9.69 -1.96 -4.81
CA ALA A 175 10.60 -1.67 -5.91
C ALA A 175 9.98 -0.69 -6.92
N ILE A 176 8.69 -0.85 -7.25
CA ILE A 176 7.92 0.11 -8.06
C ILE A 176 7.93 1.49 -7.39
N LEU A 177 7.70 1.53 -6.07
CA LEU A 177 7.76 2.75 -5.27
C LEU A 177 9.17 3.37 -5.26
N GLY A 178 10.22 2.54 -5.18
CA GLY A 178 11.60 2.98 -5.27
C GLY A 178 11.93 3.69 -6.59
N ASP A 179 11.50 3.11 -7.71
CA ASP A 179 11.67 3.73 -9.04
C ASP A 179 10.88 5.04 -9.15
N LEU A 180 9.67 5.08 -8.58
CA LEU A 180 8.88 6.31 -8.53
C LEU A 180 9.61 7.40 -7.75
N ALA A 181 10.18 7.05 -6.59
CA ALA A 181 10.95 7.99 -5.77
C ALA A 181 12.18 8.52 -6.52
N GLU A 182 12.92 7.65 -7.20
CA GLU A 182 14.06 8.02 -8.02
C GLU A 182 13.65 8.96 -9.16
N ALA A 183 12.61 8.61 -9.90
CA ALA A 183 12.07 9.43 -11.00
C ALA A 183 11.57 10.82 -10.54
N LEU A 184 11.14 10.93 -9.28
CA LEU A 184 10.73 12.20 -8.66
C LEU A 184 11.88 12.93 -7.97
N GLY A 185 13.10 12.38 -7.96
CA GLY A 185 14.27 12.95 -7.30
C GLY A 185 14.16 13.03 -5.78
N LEU A 186 13.44 12.07 -5.17
CA LEU A 186 13.30 11.97 -3.72
C LEU A 186 14.53 11.32 -3.09
N SER A 187 14.73 11.54 -1.77
CA SER A 187 15.85 10.97 -1.04
C SER A 187 15.62 9.55 -0.54
N THR A 188 14.35 9.18 -0.32
CA THR A 188 13.96 7.84 0.12
C THR A 188 14.41 6.77 -0.88
N ARG A 189 15.07 5.73 -0.36
CA ARG A 189 15.56 4.60 -1.15
C ARG A 189 14.89 3.30 -0.71
N CYS A 190 14.31 2.57 -1.68
CA CYS A 190 13.70 1.25 -1.47
C CYS A 190 14.45 0.24 -2.35
N VAL A 191 15.57 -0.31 -1.82
CA VAL A 191 16.48 -1.16 -2.61
C VAL A 191 16.13 -2.63 -2.49
N TYR A 192 15.81 -3.10 -1.27
CA TYR A 192 15.40 -4.49 -1.00
C TYR A 192 14.70 -4.60 0.36
N ALA A 193 13.81 -5.56 0.50
CA ALA A 193 12.92 -5.69 1.65
C ALA A 193 13.63 -5.69 3.02
N PRO A 194 14.74 -6.43 3.26
CA PRO A 194 15.43 -6.39 4.54
C PRO A 194 15.95 -5.00 4.94
N SER A 195 16.40 -4.15 3.99
CA SER A 195 16.85 -2.80 4.31
C SER A 195 15.70 -1.87 4.66
N ILE A 196 14.57 -2.02 3.95
CA ILE A 196 13.35 -1.27 4.24
C ILE A 196 12.84 -1.64 5.63
N PHE A 197 12.81 -2.94 5.97
CA PHE A 197 12.41 -3.39 7.30
C PHE A 197 13.34 -2.90 8.40
N ALA A 198 14.65 -2.88 8.18
CA ALA A 198 15.61 -2.35 9.14
C ALA A 198 15.39 -0.85 9.43
N GLU A 199 15.03 -0.06 8.42
CA GLU A 199 14.66 1.34 8.59
C GLU A 199 13.31 1.48 9.32
N LEU A 200 12.31 0.71 8.92
CA LEU A 200 11.00 0.62 9.58
C LEU A 200 11.17 0.31 11.07
N ALA A 201 11.93 -0.74 11.42
CA ALA A 201 12.17 -1.14 12.80
C ALA A 201 12.96 -0.10 13.62
N LYS A 202 13.68 0.80 12.97
CA LYS A 202 14.40 1.90 13.60
C LYS A 202 13.51 3.12 13.86
N THR A 203 12.57 3.40 12.96
CA THR A 203 11.77 4.64 12.99
C THR A 203 10.37 4.46 13.58
N GLU A 204 9.77 3.27 13.43
CA GLU A 204 8.41 2.99 13.88
C GLU A 204 8.41 2.22 15.21
N ARG A 205 7.96 2.88 16.28
CA ARG A 205 7.99 2.35 17.65
C ARG A 205 7.42 0.93 17.80
N PRO A 206 6.27 0.55 17.19
CA PRO A 206 5.72 -0.79 17.34
C PRO A 206 6.65 -1.91 16.83
N PHE A 207 7.53 -1.63 15.88
CA PHE A 207 8.48 -2.59 15.28
C PHE A 207 9.88 -2.50 15.88
N GLN A 208 10.11 -1.62 16.83
CA GLN A 208 11.44 -1.29 17.32
C GLN A 208 12.18 -2.52 17.90
N GLY A 209 13.42 -2.72 17.43
CA GLY A 209 14.29 -3.83 17.85
C GLY A 209 14.03 -5.14 17.10
N MET A 210 13.10 -5.16 16.14
CA MET A 210 12.93 -6.30 15.25
C MET A 210 13.92 -6.25 14.09
N SER A 211 14.27 -7.41 13.59
CA SER A 211 15.00 -7.60 12.34
C SER A 211 14.54 -8.91 11.71
N TYR A 212 14.84 -9.14 10.45
CA TYR A 212 14.56 -10.43 9.80
C TYR A 212 15.17 -11.62 10.54
N GLN A 213 16.27 -11.41 11.26
CA GLN A 213 16.92 -12.44 12.08
C GLN A 213 16.16 -12.66 13.39
N THR A 214 15.79 -11.58 14.12
CA THR A 214 15.14 -11.68 15.43
C THR A 214 13.68 -12.09 15.36
N ILE A 215 12.99 -11.82 14.23
CA ILE A 215 11.63 -12.31 13.99
C ILE A 215 11.63 -13.84 13.90
N GLY A 216 12.63 -14.44 13.23
CA GLY A 216 12.72 -15.88 13.03
C GLY A 216 11.46 -16.49 12.41
N ASP A 217 11.33 -17.82 12.51
CA ASP A 217 10.21 -18.56 11.93
C ASP A 217 8.89 -18.42 12.72
N GLN A 218 9.00 -18.09 14.01
CA GLN A 218 7.83 -17.95 14.88
C GLN A 218 7.21 -16.55 14.88
N GLY A 219 7.87 -15.58 14.24
CA GLY A 219 7.45 -14.19 14.27
C GLY A 219 7.67 -13.51 15.63
N ALA A 220 7.45 -12.19 15.67
CA ALA A 220 7.58 -11.37 16.87
C ALA A 220 6.34 -10.49 17.06
N LEU A 221 5.92 -10.26 18.30
CA LEU A 221 4.79 -9.37 18.59
C LEU A 221 5.20 -7.91 18.50
N LEU A 222 4.33 -7.08 17.97
CA LEU A 222 4.46 -5.62 18.01
C LEU A 222 4.64 -5.15 19.46
N LYS A 223 5.44 -4.12 19.65
CA LYS A 223 5.55 -3.44 20.94
C LYS A 223 4.32 -2.55 21.17
N GLN A 224 3.85 -2.55 22.40
CA GLN A 224 2.78 -1.66 22.88
C GLN A 224 3.30 -0.24 23.13
#